data_7b0d4e04ccd79ae3fbec7f1a38827b60
#
_entry.id   7b0d4e04ccd79ae3fbec7f1a38827b60
#
_cell.length_a   1.000
_cell.length_b   1.000
_cell.length_c   1.000
_cell.angle_alpha   90.00
_cell.angle_beta   90.00
_cell.angle_gamma   90.00
#
_symmetry.space_group_name_H-M   'P 1'
#
loop_
_entity.id
_entity.type
_entity.pdbx_description
1 polymer ?
#
loop_
_entity_poly.entity_id
_entity_poly.type
_entity_poly.pdbx_seq_one_letter_code
_entity_poly.pdbx_strand_id
1 'polypeptide(L)'
;MLYTVLGNSTIFGATFPVLPEFQVYHTVGSRGSTYTTGALGVSLHLFDDPAGPGRYLHVLALSIPEKTIAWKSKVGSLYLSERASGIEIGVHDQWQMPAGKGASLSLRKIQWPKVHEGDNEPEEASSDILHMGWNWITGTPIITVWLLGLDIANLNLPHDRKLEIQLALGLRTAF
;
A
#
# COMPACT_ATOMS: atom_id res chain seq x y z
N MET A 1 -5.41 -18.79 19.38
CA MET A 1 -5.19 -17.88 18.24
C MET A 1 -6.35 -18.09 17.28
N LEU A 2 -7.26 -17.12 17.19
CA LEU A 2 -8.44 -17.23 16.31
C LEU A 2 -8.04 -16.71 14.93
N TYR A 3 -7.84 -17.60 13.99
CA TYR A 3 -7.77 -17.24 12.58
C TYR A 3 -9.21 -17.16 12.04
N THR A 4 -9.67 -16.00 11.73
CA THR A 4 -10.92 -15.85 10.98
C THR A 4 -10.61 -16.03 9.50
N VAL A 5 -10.69 -17.24 9.01
CA VAL A 5 -10.62 -17.54 7.59
C VAL A 5 -11.94 -17.10 6.97
N LEU A 6 -11.95 -16.09 6.13
CA LEU A 6 -13.17 -15.63 5.41
C LEU A 6 -13.71 -16.66 4.42
N GLY A 7 -12.89 -17.61 4.04
CA GLY A 7 -13.23 -18.65 3.10
C GLY A 7 -11.99 -19.27 2.46
N ASN A 8 -12.23 -20.29 1.65
CA ASN A 8 -11.21 -20.88 0.80
C ASN A 8 -11.52 -20.51 -0.64
N SER A 9 -10.53 -20.02 -1.36
CA SER A 9 -10.60 -19.88 -2.82
C SER A 9 -9.94 -21.08 -3.48
N THR A 10 -10.52 -21.54 -4.57
CA THR A 10 -9.93 -22.66 -5.36
C THR A 10 -9.37 -22.10 -6.65
N ILE A 11 -8.07 -22.23 -6.83
CA ILE A 11 -7.37 -21.84 -8.05
C ILE A 11 -6.63 -23.09 -8.57
N PHE A 12 -6.88 -23.48 -9.81
CA PHE A 12 -6.31 -24.68 -10.41
C PHE A 12 -6.48 -25.97 -9.57
N GLY A 13 -7.62 -26.09 -8.86
CA GLY A 13 -7.91 -27.26 -8.03
C GLY A 13 -7.26 -27.27 -6.64
N ALA A 14 -6.46 -26.28 -6.30
CA ALA A 14 -5.91 -26.10 -4.96
C ALA A 14 -6.75 -25.12 -4.14
N THR A 15 -6.94 -25.40 -2.85
CA THR A 15 -7.69 -24.55 -1.93
C THR A 15 -6.71 -23.70 -1.11
N PHE A 16 -6.86 -22.37 -1.16
CA PHE A 16 -6.01 -21.42 -0.46
C PHE A 16 -6.81 -20.68 0.62
N PRO A 17 -6.27 -20.55 1.84
CA PRO A 17 -6.88 -19.69 2.86
C PRO A 17 -6.87 -18.23 2.43
N VAL A 18 -8.03 -17.57 2.56
CA VAL A 18 -8.21 -16.14 2.28
C VAL A 18 -8.34 -15.41 3.61
N LEU A 19 -7.49 -14.43 3.85
CA LEU A 19 -7.44 -13.63 5.06
C LEU A 19 -7.83 -12.18 4.75
N PRO A 20 -8.63 -11.52 5.61
CA PRO A 20 -8.84 -10.09 5.50
C PRO A 20 -7.54 -9.36 5.83
N GLU A 21 -7.27 -8.29 5.12
CA GLU A 21 -6.09 -7.46 5.33
C GLU A 21 -6.47 -5.99 5.42
N PHE A 22 -5.92 -5.32 6.42
CA PHE A 22 -6.03 -3.88 6.59
C PHE A 22 -4.64 -3.28 6.78
N GLN A 23 -4.36 -2.21 6.05
CA GLN A 23 -3.11 -1.46 6.18
C GLN A 23 -3.40 0.04 6.32
N VAL A 24 -2.55 0.72 7.06
CA VAL A 24 -2.45 2.18 7.06
C VAL A 24 -0.98 2.54 6.96
N TYR A 25 -0.63 3.40 6.03
CA TYR A 25 0.73 3.89 5.91
C TYR A 25 0.78 5.37 5.57
N HIS A 26 1.80 6.03 6.07
CA HIS A 26 2.10 7.42 5.78
C HIS A 26 3.30 7.48 4.84
N THR A 27 3.14 8.23 3.76
CA THR A 27 4.13 8.37 2.70
C THR A 27 4.68 9.78 2.69
N VAL A 28 6.01 9.88 2.57
CA VAL A 28 6.73 11.15 2.41
C VAL A 28 7.67 11.03 1.22
N GLY A 29 7.54 11.91 0.27
CA GLY A 29 8.33 11.91 -0.95
C GLY A 29 9.51 12.86 -0.93
N SER A 30 10.53 12.53 -1.72
CA SER A 30 11.75 13.32 -1.89
C SER A 30 11.49 14.71 -2.46
N ARG A 31 10.36 14.92 -3.09
CA ARG A 31 9.91 16.22 -3.64
C ARG A 31 8.75 16.82 -2.86
N GLY A 32 8.49 16.29 -1.66
CA GLY A 32 7.58 16.87 -0.69
C GLY A 32 6.14 16.41 -0.79
N SER A 33 5.83 15.35 -1.55
CA SER A 33 4.56 14.67 -1.40
C SER A 33 4.40 14.15 0.02
N THR A 34 3.21 14.25 0.59
CA THR A 34 2.92 13.70 1.91
C THR A 34 1.45 13.32 1.97
N TYR A 35 1.17 12.05 2.26
CA TYR A 35 -0.18 11.54 2.36
C TYR A 35 -0.26 10.27 3.20
N THR A 36 -1.45 10.04 3.74
CA THR A 36 -1.77 8.81 4.47
C THR A 36 -2.71 7.98 3.60
N THR A 37 -2.41 6.71 3.45
CA THR A 37 -3.23 5.76 2.71
C THR A 37 -3.83 4.76 3.68
N GLY A 38 -5.14 4.59 3.61
CA GLY A 38 -5.84 3.43 4.14
C GLY A 38 -5.99 2.39 3.05
N ALA A 39 -5.74 1.14 3.35
CA ALA A 39 -5.88 0.03 2.43
C ALA A 39 -6.68 -1.10 3.08
N LEU A 40 -7.62 -1.66 2.33
CA LEU A 40 -8.47 -2.76 2.78
C LEU A 40 -8.62 -3.78 1.66
N GLY A 41 -8.50 -5.05 1.99
CA GLY A 41 -8.69 -6.11 1.01
C GLY A 41 -8.46 -7.50 1.57
N VAL A 42 -7.86 -8.33 0.77
CA VAL A 42 -7.64 -9.75 1.09
C VAL A 42 -6.24 -10.18 0.74
N SER A 43 -5.73 -11.14 1.52
CA SER A 43 -4.50 -11.87 1.25
C SER A 43 -4.81 -13.34 1.03
N LEU A 44 -4.21 -13.89 0.01
CA LEU A 44 -4.28 -15.29 -0.35
C LEU A 44 -2.96 -15.95 0.04
N HIS A 45 -3.03 -16.92 0.94
CA HIS A 45 -1.86 -17.71 1.31
C HIS A 45 -1.45 -18.61 0.15
N LEU A 46 -0.22 -18.50 -0.30
CA LEU A 46 0.32 -19.25 -1.43
C LEU A 46 1.04 -20.53 -0.99
N PHE A 47 1.98 -20.37 -0.08
CA PHE A 47 2.76 -21.49 0.46
C PHE A 47 3.49 -21.09 1.75
N ASP A 48 3.82 -22.08 2.56
CA ASP A 48 4.69 -21.96 3.71
C ASP A 48 6.14 -22.31 3.33
N ASP A 49 7.07 -21.55 3.84
CA ASP A 49 8.46 -21.98 3.90
C ASP A 49 8.67 -22.73 5.22
N PRO A 50 9.09 -23.99 5.21
CA PRO A 50 9.31 -24.77 6.44
C PRO A 50 10.31 -24.14 7.41
N ALA A 51 11.20 -23.30 6.91
CA ALA A 51 12.25 -22.60 7.66
C ALA A 51 12.07 -21.07 7.71
N GLY A 52 10.98 -20.56 7.13
CA GLY A 52 10.79 -19.13 6.90
C GLY A 52 9.34 -18.66 7.04
N PRO A 53 9.06 -17.46 6.52
CA PRO A 53 7.72 -16.89 6.51
C PRO A 53 6.82 -17.56 5.47
N GLY A 54 5.53 -17.62 5.76
CA GLY A 54 4.51 -17.90 4.73
C GLY A 54 4.48 -16.77 3.70
N ARG A 55 4.20 -17.08 2.44
CA ARG A 55 4.10 -16.11 1.37
C ARG A 55 2.65 -15.90 0.94
N TYR A 56 2.28 -14.65 0.80
CA TYR A 56 0.92 -14.22 0.54
C TYR A 56 0.87 -13.33 -0.72
N LEU A 57 -0.16 -13.54 -1.53
CA LEU A 57 -0.59 -12.60 -2.56
C LEU A 57 -1.68 -11.72 -1.96
N HIS A 58 -1.59 -10.40 -2.09
CA HIS A 58 -2.64 -9.50 -1.63
C HIS A 58 -3.24 -8.67 -2.76
N VAL A 59 -4.50 -8.31 -2.58
CA VAL A 59 -5.21 -7.32 -3.39
C VAL A 59 -5.94 -6.38 -2.46
N LEU A 60 -5.60 -5.09 -2.51
CA LEU A 60 -6.10 -4.07 -1.61
C LEU A 60 -6.72 -2.91 -2.39
N ALA A 61 -7.86 -2.44 -1.92
CA ALA A 61 -8.43 -1.16 -2.31
C ALA A 61 -7.80 -0.06 -1.47
N LEU A 62 -7.33 1.00 -2.12
CA LEU A 62 -6.64 2.13 -1.50
C LEU A 62 -7.57 3.33 -1.38
N SER A 63 -7.43 4.07 -0.29
CA SER A 63 -8.13 5.34 -0.06
C SER A 63 -7.18 6.35 0.55
N ILE A 64 -7.12 7.54 -0.05
CA ILE A 64 -6.30 8.66 0.41
C ILE A 64 -7.25 9.84 0.68
N PRO A 65 -7.22 10.43 1.89
CA PRO A 65 -8.14 11.52 2.22
C PRO A 65 -7.85 12.78 1.41
N GLU A 66 -8.84 13.61 1.30
CA GLU A 66 -8.72 14.97 0.76
C GLU A 66 -7.72 15.83 1.57
N LYS A 67 -7.33 16.99 1.02
CA LYS A 67 -6.32 17.91 1.59
C LYS A 67 -4.92 17.31 1.71
N THR A 68 -4.62 16.36 0.87
CA THR A 68 -3.33 15.69 0.79
C THR A 68 -2.43 16.42 -0.20
N ILE A 69 -1.14 16.51 0.09
CA ILE A 69 -0.15 17.04 -0.84
C ILE A 69 0.35 15.88 -1.70
N ALA A 70 -0.12 15.80 -2.93
CA ALA A 70 0.31 14.77 -3.89
C ALA A 70 1.74 15.01 -4.40
N TRP A 71 2.14 16.29 -4.45
CA TRP A 71 3.46 16.71 -4.92
C TRP A 71 3.77 18.13 -4.45
N LYS A 72 5.03 18.42 -4.16
CA LYS A 72 5.49 19.76 -3.82
C LYS A 72 6.71 20.14 -4.66
N SER A 73 6.70 21.32 -5.24
CA SER A 73 7.84 21.87 -5.95
C SER A 73 8.20 23.27 -5.42
N LYS A 74 9.33 23.83 -5.89
CA LYS A 74 9.72 25.21 -5.55
C LYS A 74 8.74 26.26 -6.09
N VAL A 75 7.95 25.89 -7.10
CA VAL A 75 7.02 26.80 -7.82
C VAL A 75 5.59 26.67 -7.29
N GLY A 76 5.25 25.55 -6.64
CA GLY A 76 3.91 25.31 -6.13
C GLY A 76 3.72 23.92 -5.57
N SER A 77 2.53 23.65 -5.06
CA SER A 77 2.14 22.34 -4.54
C SER A 77 0.95 21.80 -5.31
N LEU A 78 1.00 20.55 -5.69
CA LEU A 78 -0.17 19.80 -6.16
C LEU A 78 -0.89 19.24 -4.94
N TYR A 79 -2.11 19.65 -4.71
CA TYR A 79 -2.91 19.17 -3.60
C TYR A 79 -4.24 18.60 -4.10
N LEU A 80 -4.78 17.66 -3.32
CA LEU A 80 -6.07 17.06 -3.60
C LEU A 80 -7.19 17.86 -2.97
N SER A 81 -8.23 18.12 -3.73
CA SER A 81 -9.50 18.65 -3.23
C SER A 81 -10.54 17.57 -2.96
N GLU A 82 -10.35 16.37 -3.49
CA GLU A 82 -11.23 15.22 -3.29
C GLU A 82 -10.44 13.98 -2.85
N ARG A 83 -11.15 12.99 -2.30
CA ARG A 83 -10.54 11.72 -1.92
C ARG A 83 -10.02 10.97 -3.14
N ALA A 84 -8.77 10.56 -3.10
CA ALA A 84 -8.21 9.66 -4.09
C ALA A 84 -8.48 8.20 -3.73
N SER A 85 -8.52 7.36 -4.75
CA SER A 85 -8.71 5.92 -4.63
C SER A 85 -7.71 5.17 -5.50
N GLY A 86 -7.51 3.90 -5.21
CA GLY A 86 -6.61 3.09 -5.99
C GLY A 86 -6.71 1.61 -5.68
N ILE A 87 -5.79 0.87 -6.26
CA ILE A 87 -5.64 -0.55 -6.04
C ILE A 87 -4.16 -0.88 -5.82
N GLU A 88 -3.90 -1.84 -4.96
CA GLU A 88 -2.60 -2.44 -4.75
C GLU A 88 -2.68 -3.95 -4.99
N ILE A 89 -1.72 -4.48 -5.73
CA ILE A 89 -1.56 -5.92 -5.94
C ILE A 89 -0.09 -6.25 -5.67
N GLY A 90 0.15 -7.24 -4.84
CA GLY A 90 1.53 -7.57 -4.49
C GLY A 90 1.67 -8.87 -3.73
N VAL A 91 2.91 -9.16 -3.39
CA VAL A 91 3.29 -10.30 -2.56
C VAL A 91 3.98 -9.82 -1.31
N HIS A 92 3.77 -10.52 -0.22
CA HIS A 92 4.47 -10.26 1.03
C HIS A 92 4.77 -11.55 1.80
N ASP A 93 5.81 -11.49 2.58
CA ASP A 93 6.14 -12.54 3.54
C ASP A 93 5.51 -12.22 4.89
N GLN A 94 4.92 -13.22 5.54
CA GLN A 94 4.33 -13.10 6.87
C GLN A 94 4.71 -14.30 7.73
N TRP A 95 5.30 -14.02 8.89
CA TRP A 95 5.63 -15.04 9.86
C TRP A 95 4.40 -15.40 10.70
N GLN A 96 4.22 -16.70 10.96
CA GLN A 96 3.16 -17.19 11.85
C GLN A 96 3.53 -17.03 13.35
N MET A 97 4.75 -16.63 13.64
CA MET A 97 5.27 -16.43 14.99
C MET A 97 5.18 -14.98 15.46
N PRO A 98 5.17 -14.70 16.77
CA PRO A 98 5.03 -13.35 17.32
C PRO A 98 6.22 -12.42 17.06
N ALA A 99 7.27 -12.90 16.41
CA ALA A 99 8.41 -12.09 15.99
C ALA A 99 8.96 -12.63 14.66
N GLY A 100 9.19 -11.76 13.71
CA GLY A 100 9.76 -12.14 12.42
C GLY A 100 9.97 -10.93 11.53
N LYS A 101 10.75 -11.12 10.48
CA LYS A 101 11.02 -10.12 9.46
C LYS A 101 10.61 -10.70 8.11
N GLY A 102 10.07 -9.86 7.26
CA GLY A 102 9.69 -10.24 5.91
C GLY A 102 9.89 -9.09 4.94
N ALA A 103 9.62 -9.37 3.69
CA ALA A 103 9.66 -8.40 2.61
C ALA A 103 8.30 -8.32 1.92
N SER A 104 8.07 -7.23 1.23
CA SER A 104 6.91 -7.06 0.35
C SER A 104 7.33 -6.41 -0.96
N LEU A 105 6.62 -6.76 -2.02
CA LEU A 105 6.74 -6.14 -3.32
C LEU A 105 5.35 -5.98 -3.89
N SER A 106 4.96 -4.75 -4.22
CA SER A 106 3.65 -4.49 -4.79
C SER A 106 3.67 -3.42 -5.86
N LEU A 107 2.63 -3.45 -6.69
CA LEU A 107 2.30 -2.42 -7.65
C LEU A 107 1.03 -1.73 -7.16
N ARG A 108 1.06 -0.40 -7.11
CA ARG A 108 -0.07 0.44 -6.75
C ARG A 108 -0.44 1.34 -7.92
N LYS A 109 -1.73 1.45 -8.16
CA LYS A 109 -2.27 2.45 -9.07
C LYS A 109 -3.25 3.33 -8.32
N ILE A 110 -3.01 4.63 -8.31
CA ILE A 110 -3.82 5.61 -7.60
C ILE A 110 -4.41 6.58 -8.63
N GLN A 111 -5.70 6.85 -8.52
CA GLN A 111 -6.41 7.86 -9.29
C GLN A 111 -6.60 9.09 -8.39
N TRP A 112 -6.17 10.23 -8.89
CA TRP A 112 -6.27 11.52 -8.24
C TRP A 112 -7.32 12.35 -8.96
N PRO A 113 -8.58 12.38 -8.48
CA PRO A 113 -9.71 12.92 -9.27
C PRO A 113 -9.62 14.42 -9.49
N LYS A 114 -9.06 15.16 -8.54
CA LYS A 114 -8.91 16.61 -8.65
C LYS A 114 -7.61 17.06 -7.99
N VAL A 115 -6.60 17.30 -8.81
CA VAL A 115 -5.30 17.82 -8.39
C VAL A 115 -5.19 19.26 -8.84
N HIS A 116 -4.85 20.15 -7.92
CA HIS A 116 -4.65 21.58 -8.20
C HIS A 116 -3.17 21.92 -8.22
N GLU A 117 -2.74 22.66 -9.22
CA GLU A 117 -1.42 23.30 -9.28
C GLU A 117 -1.60 24.82 -9.15
N GLY A 118 -1.37 25.35 -7.92
CA GLY A 118 -1.62 26.75 -7.64
C GLY A 118 -3.09 27.13 -7.82
N ASP A 119 -3.35 28.19 -8.62
CA ASP A 119 -4.68 28.68 -8.93
C ASP A 119 -5.27 28.12 -10.25
N ASN A 120 -4.61 27.11 -10.83
CA ASN A 120 -5.09 26.47 -12.05
C ASN A 120 -6.35 25.65 -11.81
N GLU A 121 -7.11 25.40 -12.88
CA GLU A 121 -8.24 24.48 -12.83
C GLU A 121 -7.78 23.07 -12.41
N PRO A 122 -8.62 22.36 -11.65
CA PRO A 122 -8.27 21.01 -11.19
C PRO A 122 -8.20 20.03 -12.36
N GLU A 123 -7.15 19.21 -12.36
CA GLU A 123 -6.92 18.17 -13.36
C GLU A 123 -7.02 16.78 -12.76
N GLU A 124 -7.39 15.81 -13.57
CA GLU A 124 -7.28 14.40 -13.22
C GLU A 124 -5.85 13.92 -13.43
N ALA A 125 -5.34 13.17 -12.47
CA ALA A 125 -4.02 12.55 -12.55
C ALA A 125 -4.06 11.10 -12.11
N SER A 126 -3.01 10.36 -12.38
CA SER A 126 -2.82 9.02 -11.84
C SER A 126 -1.38 8.82 -11.37
N SER A 127 -1.18 7.90 -10.46
CA SER A 127 0.16 7.47 -10.06
C SER A 127 0.28 5.97 -10.22
N ASP A 128 1.38 5.55 -10.86
CA ASP A 128 1.83 4.18 -10.88
C ASP A 128 3.02 4.07 -9.92
N ILE A 129 2.94 3.19 -8.93
CA ILE A 129 3.91 3.11 -7.84
C ILE A 129 4.42 1.68 -7.74
N LEU A 130 5.73 1.52 -7.81
CA LEU A 130 6.41 0.30 -7.40
C LEU A 130 6.80 0.42 -5.93
N HIS A 131 6.24 -0.42 -5.09
CA HIS A 131 6.52 -0.49 -3.66
C HIS A 131 7.42 -1.67 -3.33
N MET A 132 8.50 -1.40 -2.61
CA MET A 132 9.38 -2.39 -2.01
C MET A 132 9.39 -2.17 -0.50
N GLY A 133 8.91 -3.16 0.25
CA GLY A 133 8.72 -3.03 1.69
C GLY A 133 9.52 -4.05 2.50
N TRP A 134 9.83 -3.64 3.72
CA TRP A 134 10.30 -4.51 4.79
C TRP A 134 9.27 -4.48 5.91
N ASN A 135 8.95 -5.64 6.42
CA ASN A 135 8.00 -5.82 7.50
C ASN A 135 8.64 -6.53 8.68
N TRP A 136 8.24 -6.15 9.86
CA TRP A 136 8.57 -6.86 11.09
C TRP A 136 7.35 -6.92 11.99
N ILE A 137 7.20 -8.06 12.62
CA ILE A 137 6.06 -8.35 13.48
C ILE A 137 6.46 -8.08 14.92
N THR A 138 5.61 -7.38 15.66
CA THR A 138 5.78 -7.14 17.08
C THR A 138 4.49 -7.47 17.83
N GLY A 139 4.63 -8.23 18.89
CA GLY A 139 3.70 -8.27 20.01
C GLY A 139 2.44 -9.09 19.88
N THR A 140 1.81 -9.18 21.02
CA THR A 140 0.49 -9.74 21.31
C THR A 140 -0.37 -8.65 21.97
N PRO A 141 -1.70 -8.67 21.95
CA PRO A 141 -2.61 -9.73 21.52
C PRO A 141 -3.06 -9.63 20.06
N ILE A 142 -2.85 -8.48 19.41
CA ILE A 142 -3.14 -8.26 17.99
C ILE A 142 -1.81 -8.31 17.27
N ILE A 143 -1.69 -9.17 16.27
CA ILE A 143 -0.48 -9.23 15.45
C ILE A 143 -0.41 -7.93 14.64
N THR A 144 0.48 -7.06 15.04
CA THR A 144 0.76 -5.82 14.35
C THR A 144 2.04 -5.97 13.56
N VAL A 145 1.95 -5.72 12.27
CA VAL A 145 3.10 -5.73 11.36
C VAL A 145 3.47 -4.30 11.07
N TRP A 146 4.69 -3.91 11.42
CA TRP A 146 5.26 -2.64 11.01
C TRP A 146 5.75 -2.74 9.58
N LEU A 147 5.46 -1.71 8.80
CA LEU A 147 5.85 -1.61 7.39
C LEU A 147 6.79 -0.43 7.22
N LEU A 148 7.93 -0.68 6.59
CA LEU A 148 8.80 0.35 6.07
C LEU A 148 8.95 0.11 4.57
N GLY A 149 8.58 1.08 3.75
CA GLY A 149 8.61 0.94 2.30
C GLY A 149 9.45 2.01 1.62
N LEU A 150 10.02 1.62 0.50
CA LEU A 150 10.60 2.50 -0.51
C LEU A 150 9.72 2.41 -1.74
N ASP A 151 9.17 3.53 -2.16
CA ASP A 151 8.29 3.64 -3.30
C ASP A 151 8.98 4.40 -4.43
N ILE A 152 8.83 3.90 -5.64
CA ILE A 152 9.15 4.64 -6.87
C ILE A 152 7.80 5.01 -7.48
N ALA A 153 7.43 6.27 -7.36
CA ALA A 153 6.14 6.79 -7.80
C ALA A 153 6.31 7.59 -9.10
N ASN A 154 5.50 7.27 -10.09
CA ASN A 154 5.36 8.04 -11.33
C ASN A 154 4.00 8.71 -11.32
N LEU A 155 3.97 10.03 -11.10
CA LEU A 155 2.76 10.85 -11.19
C LEU A 155 2.55 11.26 -12.64
N ASN A 156 1.47 10.78 -13.24
CA ASN A 156 1.05 11.08 -14.60
C ASN A 156 0.01 12.21 -14.59
N LEU A 157 0.42 13.39 -14.99
CA LEU A 157 -0.45 14.51 -15.29
C LEU A 157 -0.79 14.51 -16.80
N PRO A 158 -1.86 15.19 -17.26
CA PRO A 158 -2.25 15.23 -18.66
C PRO A 158 -1.13 15.69 -19.60
N HIS A 159 -0.27 16.60 -19.14
CA HIS A 159 0.79 17.21 -19.93
C HIS A 159 2.22 16.97 -19.40
N ASP A 160 2.37 16.24 -18.29
CA ASP A 160 3.66 16.05 -17.64
C ASP A 160 3.73 14.70 -16.91
N ARG A 161 4.95 14.24 -16.65
CA ARG A 161 5.23 13.07 -15.83
C ARG A 161 6.27 13.42 -14.79
N LYS A 162 5.97 13.11 -13.54
CA LYS A 162 6.86 13.43 -12.42
C LYS A 162 7.25 12.16 -11.68
N LEU A 163 8.52 11.85 -11.67
CA LEU A 163 9.08 10.72 -10.94
C LEU A 163 9.51 11.17 -9.54
N GLU A 164 9.15 10.39 -8.54
CA GLU A 164 9.51 10.64 -7.15
C GLU A 164 9.90 9.35 -6.43
N ILE A 165 10.89 9.47 -5.55
CA ILE A 165 11.21 8.44 -4.56
C ILE A 165 10.50 8.81 -3.27
N GLN A 166 9.77 7.86 -2.69
CA GLN A 166 8.98 8.07 -1.48
C GLN A 166 9.35 7.04 -0.42
N LEU A 167 9.27 7.45 0.84
CA LEU A 167 9.33 6.56 2.00
C LEU A 167 7.93 6.38 2.56
N ALA A 168 7.55 5.14 2.82
CA ALA A 168 6.29 4.78 3.46
C ALA A 168 6.56 4.11 4.80
N LEU A 169 5.90 4.59 5.84
CA LEU A 169 5.90 3.96 7.17
C LEU A 169 4.46 3.63 7.54
N GLY A 170 4.22 2.40 7.96
CA GLY A 170 2.85 1.98 8.22
C GLY A 170 2.70 0.80 9.15
N LEU A 171 1.44 0.41 9.26
CA LEU A 171 0.99 -0.73 10.06
C LEU A 171 0.08 -1.60 9.20
N ARG A 172 0.21 -2.90 9.35
CA ARG A 172 -0.69 -3.91 8.81
C ARG A 172 -1.25 -4.76 9.95
N THR A 173 -2.54 -5.01 9.92
CA THR A 173 -3.13 -6.04 10.77
C THR A 173 -3.22 -7.34 9.97
N ALA A 174 -2.77 -8.43 10.57
CA ALA A 174 -3.01 -9.77 10.08
C ALA A 174 -3.96 -10.48 11.05
N PHE A 175 -4.99 -11.08 10.54
CA PHE A 175 -6.01 -11.79 11.31
C PHE A 175 -5.86 -13.31 11.18
#